data_da31cdea0be65dada93ddca7e696ac70
#
_entry.id   da31cdea0be65dada93ddca7e696ac70
#
_cell.length_a   1.000
_cell.length_b   1.000
_cell.length_c   1.000
_cell.angle_alpha   90.00
_cell.angle_beta   90.00
_cell.angle_gamma   90.00
#
_symmetry.space_group_name_H-M   'P 1'
#
loop_
_entity.id
_entity.type
_entity.pdbx_description
1 polymer ?
#
loop_
_entity_poly.entity_id
_entity_poly.type
_entity_poly.pdbx_seq_one_letter_code
_entity_poly.pdbx_strand_id
1 'polypeptide(L)'
;MLVLFSLGQSLSAAEWLTLQDCHYIANPANDGDSFHVRSGNKEYIFRLYFVDAPETDTSLRGRIRTQAKYFHTTAPQALQIGIEAERFTRQKLVPPFTVRTCLRDARGRSQLPRYYAFVQVANTDLGESLVANGLARVFGTASEAPGMNRPEIEWHKLEKLERQAREERIGGWGVSEGRLSKRALAQPFARSDYFDSFFHTNRATAAKPHDNSTAPSVTKLDVNTATTEELQAVPGIGRILAQRIIAARPFTSVDDLKKVKGIKDRKFEQLRSYFE
;
A
#
# COMPACT_ATOMS: atom_id res chain seq x y z
N MET A 1 46.97 38.63 -22.38
CA MET A 1 45.92 37.93 -23.10
C MET A 1 45.49 36.77 -22.20
N LEU A 2 44.40 36.99 -21.42
CA LEU A 2 43.92 36.04 -20.42
C LEU A 2 42.87 35.18 -21.09
N VAL A 3 43.11 33.90 -21.26
CA VAL A 3 42.14 32.95 -21.83
C VAL A 3 41.37 32.39 -20.64
N LEU A 4 40.11 32.83 -20.46
CA LEU A 4 39.16 32.26 -19.53
C LEU A 4 38.61 30.95 -20.08
N PHE A 5 39.07 29.82 -19.56
CA PHE A 5 38.43 28.53 -19.76
C PHE A 5 37.12 28.49 -18.94
N SER A 6 36.01 28.63 -19.61
CA SER A 6 34.71 28.33 -19.04
C SER A 6 34.53 26.82 -18.95
N LEU A 7 34.67 26.27 -17.75
CA LEU A 7 34.27 24.89 -17.45
C LEU A 7 32.74 24.85 -17.45
N GLY A 8 32.19 24.50 -18.61
CA GLY A 8 30.78 24.12 -18.71
C GLY A 8 30.54 22.86 -17.89
N GLN A 9 29.93 22.99 -16.73
CA GLN A 9 29.39 21.82 -16.02
C GLN A 9 28.24 21.28 -16.85
N SER A 10 28.48 20.18 -17.55
CA SER A 10 27.41 19.36 -18.13
C SER A 10 26.53 18.88 -16.98
N LEU A 11 25.31 19.37 -16.90
CA LEU A 11 24.27 18.73 -16.07
C LEU A 11 24.14 17.29 -16.59
N SER A 12 24.71 16.35 -15.86
CA SER A 12 24.53 14.94 -16.15
C SER A 12 23.03 14.62 -16.05
N ALA A 13 22.44 14.27 -17.18
CA ALA A 13 21.09 13.72 -17.17
C ALA A 13 21.05 12.52 -16.22
N ALA A 14 20.04 12.44 -15.37
CA ALA A 14 19.91 11.34 -14.42
C ALA A 14 19.95 10.00 -15.17
N GLU A 15 20.87 9.13 -14.79
CA GLU A 15 21.01 7.81 -15.41
C GLU A 15 19.81 6.93 -15.03
N TRP A 16 19.15 6.39 -16.05
CA TRP A 16 18.03 5.49 -15.89
C TRP A 16 18.49 4.05 -15.83
N LEU A 17 18.06 3.35 -14.80
CA LEU A 17 18.27 1.92 -14.60
C LEU A 17 17.01 1.17 -15.02
N THR A 18 17.20 0.04 -15.71
CA THR A 18 16.16 -0.93 -15.99
C THR A 18 16.49 -2.20 -15.22
N LEU A 19 15.73 -2.46 -14.16
CA LEU A 19 15.84 -3.65 -13.33
C LEU A 19 14.87 -4.69 -13.87
N GLN A 20 15.41 -5.81 -14.34
CA GLN A 20 14.62 -6.94 -14.82
C GLN A 20 14.48 -8.00 -13.75
N ASP A 21 13.57 -8.95 -13.97
CA ASP A 21 13.31 -10.07 -13.04
C ASP A 21 13.10 -9.61 -11.58
N CYS A 22 12.38 -8.52 -11.44
CA CYS A 22 12.02 -7.99 -10.13
C CYS A 22 10.92 -8.84 -9.48
N HIS A 23 11.00 -8.99 -8.17
CA HIS A 23 10.04 -9.74 -7.37
C HIS A 23 9.48 -8.86 -6.26
N TYR A 24 8.16 -8.94 -6.07
CA TYR A 24 7.48 -8.28 -4.95
C TYR A 24 7.88 -8.92 -3.63
N ILE A 25 8.19 -8.09 -2.63
CA ILE A 25 8.43 -8.52 -1.26
C ILE A 25 7.22 -8.16 -0.43
N ALA A 26 6.57 -9.14 0.17
CA ALA A 26 5.48 -8.90 1.10
C ALA A 26 6.00 -8.14 2.32
N ASN A 27 5.44 -6.96 2.56
CA ASN A 27 5.82 -6.12 3.69
C ASN A 27 4.58 -5.35 4.15
N PRO A 28 4.29 -5.29 5.46
CA PRO A 28 3.15 -4.54 5.99
C PRO A 28 3.19 -3.04 5.65
N ALA A 29 4.36 -2.52 5.22
CA ALA A 29 4.54 -1.14 4.81
C ALA A 29 4.11 -0.86 3.36
N ASN A 30 3.81 -1.90 2.60
CA ASN A 30 3.36 -1.74 1.23
C ASN A 30 1.95 -1.14 1.18
N ASP A 31 1.72 -0.33 0.17
CA ASP A 31 0.42 0.18 -0.23
C ASP A 31 0.24 0.05 -1.75
N GLY A 32 -0.81 0.64 -2.31
CA GLY A 32 -1.11 0.49 -3.73
C GLY A 32 -0.05 1.07 -4.66
N ASP A 33 0.61 2.15 -4.27
CA ASP A 33 1.57 2.88 -5.10
C ASP A 33 3.01 2.86 -4.57
N SER A 34 3.25 2.19 -3.43
CA SER A 34 4.58 2.14 -2.80
C SER A 34 4.82 0.78 -2.14
N PHE A 35 5.86 0.08 -2.54
CA PHE A 35 6.07 -1.31 -2.16
C PHE A 35 7.54 -1.74 -2.25
N HIS A 36 7.85 -2.83 -1.54
CA HIS A 36 9.17 -3.44 -1.50
C HIS A 36 9.38 -4.38 -2.68
N VAL A 37 10.58 -4.33 -3.27
CA VAL A 37 10.96 -5.10 -4.46
C VAL A 37 12.37 -5.65 -4.27
N ARG A 38 12.58 -6.90 -4.69
CA ARG A 38 13.91 -7.49 -4.83
C ARG A 38 14.28 -7.56 -6.31
N SER A 39 15.50 -7.11 -6.63
CA SER A 39 16.13 -7.29 -7.94
C SER A 39 17.55 -7.82 -7.71
N GLY A 40 17.80 -9.03 -8.17
CA GLY A 40 19.02 -9.77 -7.82
C GLY A 40 19.17 -9.90 -6.30
N ASN A 41 20.29 -9.46 -5.75
CA ASN A 41 20.61 -9.50 -4.31
C ASN A 41 20.26 -8.19 -3.57
N LYS A 42 19.59 -7.25 -4.21
CA LYS A 42 19.25 -5.94 -3.61
C LYS A 42 17.76 -5.80 -3.39
N GLU A 43 17.42 -5.15 -2.30
CA GLU A 43 16.05 -4.77 -1.96
C GLU A 43 15.89 -3.26 -2.09
N TYR A 44 14.74 -2.86 -2.62
CA TYR A 44 14.37 -1.47 -2.86
C TYR A 44 12.97 -1.23 -2.36
N ILE A 45 12.66 0.03 -2.04
CA ILE A 45 11.30 0.49 -1.88
C ILE A 45 11.03 1.46 -3.02
N PHE A 46 10.03 1.14 -3.85
CA PHE A 46 9.64 2.00 -4.96
C PHE A 46 8.30 2.68 -4.67
N ARG A 47 8.16 3.87 -5.24
CA ARG A 47 6.91 4.60 -5.34
C ARG A 47 6.66 4.91 -6.82
N LEU A 48 5.44 4.71 -7.27
CA LEU A 48 5.07 4.98 -8.65
C LEU A 48 5.10 6.48 -8.96
N TYR A 49 5.54 6.82 -10.16
CA TYR A 49 5.34 8.14 -10.74
C TYR A 49 3.86 8.36 -11.09
N PHE A 50 3.43 9.61 -11.17
CA PHE A 50 2.12 10.10 -11.65
C PHE A 50 0.89 9.70 -10.84
N VAL A 51 0.95 8.73 -9.96
CA VAL A 51 -0.23 8.18 -9.28
C VAL A 51 -0.11 8.24 -7.75
N ASP A 52 -1.26 8.28 -7.08
CA ASP A 52 -1.36 8.26 -5.63
C ASP A 52 -2.55 7.38 -5.24
N ALA A 53 -2.26 6.23 -4.65
CA ALA A 53 -3.27 5.35 -4.08
C ALA A 53 -3.70 5.84 -2.70
N PRO A 54 -4.94 5.61 -2.27
CA PRO A 54 -5.36 5.91 -0.90
C PRO A 54 -4.55 5.15 0.15
N GLU A 55 -4.48 5.74 1.35
CA GLU A 55 -3.79 5.14 2.48
C GLU A 55 -4.45 3.83 2.92
N THR A 56 -3.66 2.89 3.44
CA THR A 56 -4.13 1.60 3.95
C THR A 56 -4.39 1.61 5.46
N ASP A 57 -3.93 2.63 6.17
CA ASP A 57 -4.10 2.78 7.62
C ASP A 57 -4.50 4.20 8.05
N THR A 58 -4.86 4.37 9.32
CA THR A 58 -5.35 5.63 9.87
C THR A 58 -4.26 6.59 10.34
N SER A 59 -2.98 6.32 10.09
CA SER A 59 -1.85 7.10 10.59
C SER A 59 -1.80 8.51 10.00
N LEU A 60 -2.21 8.66 8.75
CA LEU A 60 -2.16 9.91 7.98
C LEU A 60 -3.56 10.50 7.74
N ARG A 61 -4.29 10.81 8.81
CA ARG A 61 -5.69 11.30 8.76
C ARG A 61 -5.93 12.47 7.81
N GLY A 62 -4.94 13.36 7.65
CA GLY A 62 -5.03 14.50 6.74
C GLY A 62 -5.06 14.06 5.28
N ARG A 63 -4.20 13.10 4.92
CA ARG A 63 -4.17 12.52 3.56
C ARG A 63 -5.45 11.74 3.27
N ILE A 64 -5.89 10.90 4.19
CA ILE A 64 -7.13 10.13 4.04
C ILE A 64 -8.31 11.04 3.76
N ARG A 65 -8.46 12.17 4.49
CA ARG A 65 -9.54 13.16 4.23
C ARG A 65 -9.43 13.77 2.85
N THR A 66 -8.23 14.11 2.40
CA THR A 66 -8.01 14.68 1.07
C THR A 66 -8.33 13.66 -0.03
N GLN A 67 -7.93 12.41 0.16
CA GLN A 67 -8.21 11.31 -0.76
C GLN A 67 -9.71 10.97 -0.78
N ALA A 68 -10.37 10.90 0.39
CA ALA A 68 -11.80 10.72 0.50
C ALA A 68 -12.59 11.80 -0.25
N LYS A 69 -12.21 13.08 -0.09
CA LYS A 69 -12.79 14.19 -0.85
C LYS A 69 -12.59 14.02 -2.37
N TYR A 70 -11.42 13.57 -2.77
CA TYR A 70 -11.11 13.39 -4.20
C TYR A 70 -11.98 12.30 -4.84
N PHE A 71 -12.14 11.15 -4.16
CA PHE A 71 -13.00 10.05 -4.61
C PHE A 71 -14.50 10.28 -4.32
N HIS A 72 -14.90 11.43 -3.80
CA HIS A 72 -16.28 11.70 -3.37
C HIS A 72 -16.85 10.65 -2.43
N THR A 73 -16.06 10.27 -1.41
CA THR A 73 -16.37 9.18 -0.50
C THR A 73 -16.07 9.56 0.96
N THR A 74 -16.35 8.66 1.90
CA THR A 74 -16.01 8.83 3.32
C THR A 74 -14.59 8.36 3.63
N ALA A 75 -14.02 8.80 4.75
CA ALA A 75 -12.68 8.38 5.16
C ALA A 75 -12.54 6.86 5.35
N PRO A 76 -13.51 6.13 5.95
CA PRO A 76 -13.46 4.65 5.98
C PRO A 76 -13.49 4.01 4.60
N GLN A 77 -14.27 4.56 3.67
CA GLN A 77 -14.34 4.05 2.30
C GLN A 77 -13.03 4.33 1.53
N ALA A 78 -12.40 5.50 1.74
CA ALA A 78 -11.09 5.77 1.16
C ALA A 78 -10.02 4.78 1.65
N LEU A 79 -10.03 4.42 2.93
CA LEU A 79 -9.16 3.35 3.46
C LEU A 79 -9.43 2.01 2.79
N GLN A 80 -10.70 1.67 2.56
CA GLN A 80 -11.05 0.44 1.86
C GLN A 80 -10.52 0.44 0.42
N ILE A 81 -10.62 1.57 -0.30
CA ILE A 81 -10.01 1.71 -1.63
C ILE A 81 -8.49 1.49 -1.56
N GLY A 82 -7.82 2.02 -0.54
CA GLY A 82 -6.38 1.81 -0.32
C GLY A 82 -6.01 0.34 -0.11
N ILE A 83 -6.79 -0.37 0.71
CA ILE A 83 -6.62 -1.82 0.93
C ILE A 83 -6.81 -2.60 -0.37
N GLU A 84 -7.82 -2.24 -1.18
CA GLU A 84 -8.05 -2.85 -2.49
C GLU A 84 -6.91 -2.53 -3.47
N ALA A 85 -6.37 -1.31 -3.44
CA ALA A 85 -5.24 -0.91 -4.27
C ALA A 85 -3.97 -1.72 -3.92
N GLU A 86 -3.67 -1.90 -2.62
CA GLU A 86 -2.56 -2.75 -2.16
C GLU A 86 -2.73 -4.18 -2.63
N ARG A 87 -3.93 -4.76 -2.44
CA ARG A 87 -4.23 -6.11 -2.89
C ARG A 87 -4.07 -6.27 -4.40
N PHE A 88 -4.57 -5.32 -5.19
CA PHE A 88 -4.43 -5.30 -6.63
C PHE A 88 -2.95 -5.27 -7.06
N THR A 89 -2.16 -4.36 -6.48
CA THR A 89 -0.72 -4.25 -6.74
C THR A 89 -0.01 -5.56 -6.43
N ARG A 90 -0.25 -6.15 -5.27
CA ARG A 90 0.34 -7.43 -4.88
C ARG A 90 -0.02 -8.56 -5.85
N GLN A 91 -1.27 -8.64 -6.29
CA GLN A 91 -1.71 -9.66 -7.26
C GLN A 91 -1.08 -9.44 -8.64
N LYS A 92 -0.96 -8.20 -9.09
CA LYS A 92 -0.31 -7.88 -10.36
C LYS A 92 1.17 -8.20 -10.35
N LEU A 93 1.86 -8.03 -9.23
CA LEU A 93 3.29 -8.22 -9.08
C LEU A 93 3.72 -9.66 -8.69
N VAL A 94 2.83 -10.67 -8.83
CA VAL A 94 3.17 -12.08 -8.59
C VAL A 94 4.22 -12.60 -9.59
N PRO A 95 4.08 -12.45 -10.93
CA PRO A 95 5.14 -12.84 -11.86
C PRO A 95 6.32 -11.86 -11.79
N PRO A 96 7.51 -12.24 -12.23
CA PRO A 96 8.62 -11.31 -12.41
C PRO A 96 8.20 -10.12 -13.28
N PHE A 97 8.66 -8.94 -12.91
CA PHE A 97 8.32 -7.69 -13.57
C PHE A 97 9.55 -6.80 -13.77
N THR A 98 9.39 -5.74 -14.55
CA THR A 98 10.45 -4.79 -14.84
C THR A 98 10.21 -3.47 -14.11
N VAL A 99 11.26 -2.92 -13.51
CA VAL A 99 11.27 -1.61 -12.88
C VAL A 99 12.23 -0.68 -13.60
N ARG A 100 11.78 0.53 -13.95
CA ARG A 100 12.60 1.59 -14.51
C ARG A 100 12.68 2.75 -13.53
N THR A 101 13.89 3.13 -13.14
CA THR A 101 14.13 4.15 -12.13
C THR A 101 15.42 4.90 -12.40
N CYS A 102 15.48 6.16 -12.04
CA CYS A 102 16.74 6.90 -11.92
C CYS A 102 17.11 7.13 -10.44
N LEU A 103 16.59 6.31 -9.54
CA LEU A 103 16.78 6.39 -8.10
C LEU A 103 16.48 7.77 -7.50
N ARG A 104 15.56 8.51 -8.13
CA ARG A 104 15.09 9.80 -7.60
C ARG A 104 14.42 9.60 -6.26
N ASP A 105 14.82 10.40 -5.27
CA ASP A 105 14.31 10.30 -3.91
C ASP A 105 12.79 10.52 -3.84
N ALA A 106 12.10 9.54 -3.29
CA ALA A 106 10.65 9.54 -3.04
C ALA A 106 10.31 9.36 -1.56
N ARG A 107 11.30 9.49 -0.66
CA ARG A 107 11.11 9.24 0.79
C ARG A 107 10.00 10.11 1.40
N GLY A 108 9.90 11.37 0.98
CA GLY A 108 9.02 12.31 1.65
C GLY A 108 9.32 12.37 3.15
N ARG A 109 8.40 11.84 3.98
CA ARG A 109 8.57 11.74 5.44
C ARG A 109 9.07 10.36 5.91
N SER A 110 9.34 9.43 4.99
CA SER A 110 9.88 8.11 5.33
C SER A 110 11.33 8.22 5.78
N GLN A 111 11.72 7.45 6.77
CA GLN A 111 13.11 7.33 7.19
C GLN A 111 13.89 6.33 6.32
N LEU A 112 13.18 5.43 5.63
CA LEU A 112 13.80 4.44 4.74
C LEU A 112 13.98 5.04 3.33
N PRO A 113 15.08 4.74 2.63
CA PRO A 113 15.26 5.10 1.23
C PRO A 113 14.11 4.55 0.39
N ARG A 114 13.45 5.44 -0.35
CA ARG A 114 12.38 5.10 -1.29
C ARG A 114 12.59 5.88 -2.57
N TYR A 115 12.39 5.24 -3.70
CA TYR A 115 12.71 5.82 -5.00
C TYR A 115 11.50 5.80 -5.93
N TYR A 116 11.37 6.84 -6.75
CA TYR A 116 10.37 6.85 -7.80
C TYR A 116 10.71 5.84 -8.90
N ALA A 117 9.67 5.19 -9.43
CA ALA A 117 9.83 4.20 -10.50
C ALA A 117 8.59 4.10 -11.39
N PHE A 118 8.81 3.63 -12.62
CA PHE A 118 7.79 3.01 -13.46
C PHE A 118 7.90 1.49 -13.30
N VAL A 119 6.78 0.82 -13.27
CA VAL A 119 6.71 -0.63 -13.09
C VAL A 119 5.86 -1.26 -14.17
N GLN A 120 6.47 -2.16 -14.95
CA GLN A 120 5.83 -2.87 -16.03
C GLN A 120 5.66 -4.35 -15.72
N VAL A 121 4.44 -4.83 -15.83
CA VAL A 121 4.10 -6.25 -15.72
C VAL A 121 3.58 -6.71 -17.07
N ALA A 122 4.27 -7.64 -17.70
CA ALA A 122 4.09 -7.95 -19.11
C ALA A 122 4.22 -6.65 -19.94
N ASN A 123 3.19 -6.24 -20.65
CA ASN A 123 3.21 -5.01 -21.47
C ASN A 123 2.35 -3.88 -20.88
N THR A 124 2.04 -3.93 -19.58
CA THR A 124 1.13 -2.97 -18.94
C THR A 124 1.84 -2.24 -17.82
N ASP A 125 1.72 -0.91 -17.77
CA ASP A 125 2.20 -0.11 -16.64
C ASP A 125 1.27 -0.29 -15.44
N LEU A 126 1.86 -0.44 -14.25
CA LEU A 126 1.10 -0.65 -13.01
C LEU A 126 0.32 0.60 -12.60
N GLY A 127 0.89 1.79 -12.78
CA GLY A 127 0.21 3.05 -12.48
C GLY A 127 -1.02 3.25 -13.36
N GLU A 128 -0.90 2.99 -14.66
CA GLU A 128 -2.04 2.98 -15.59
C GLU A 128 -3.12 1.98 -15.16
N SER A 129 -2.70 0.78 -14.77
CA SER A 129 -3.62 -0.26 -14.30
C SER A 129 -4.39 0.16 -13.05
N LEU A 130 -3.71 0.79 -12.08
CA LEU A 130 -4.34 1.29 -10.86
C LEU A 130 -5.37 2.39 -11.15
N VAL A 131 -5.02 3.35 -12.01
CA VAL A 131 -5.92 4.46 -12.41
C VAL A 131 -7.12 3.94 -13.17
N ALA A 132 -6.91 3.07 -14.16
CA ALA A 132 -8.00 2.48 -14.96
C ALA A 132 -8.98 1.64 -14.12
N ASN A 133 -8.50 1.05 -13.01
CA ASN A 133 -9.34 0.32 -12.07
C ASN A 133 -9.90 1.20 -10.93
N GLY A 134 -9.74 2.53 -10.98
CA GLY A 134 -10.26 3.45 -9.98
C GLY A 134 -9.64 3.25 -8.59
N LEU A 135 -8.42 2.72 -8.51
CA LEU A 135 -7.71 2.38 -7.28
C LEU A 135 -6.62 3.39 -6.91
N ALA A 136 -6.27 4.28 -7.84
CA ALA A 136 -5.38 5.41 -7.61
C ALA A 136 -5.91 6.63 -8.37
N ARG A 137 -5.50 7.81 -7.91
CA ARG A 137 -5.73 9.08 -8.61
C ARG A 137 -4.50 9.51 -9.37
N VAL A 138 -4.71 10.30 -10.41
CA VAL A 138 -3.62 10.97 -11.13
C VAL A 138 -3.08 12.11 -10.26
N PHE A 139 -1.91 11.90 -9.68
CA PHE A 139 -1.32 12.84 -8.72
C PHE A 139 0.16 12.50 -8.47
N GLY A 140 0.95 13.49 -8.11
CA GLY A 140 2.31 13.26 -7.61
C GLY A 140 3.41 13.76 -8.54
N THR A 141 4.52 13.06 -8.56
CA THR A 141 5.71 13.45 -9.31
C THR A 141 5.65 12.90 -10.72
N ALA A 142 5.80 13.78 -11.71
CA ALA A 142 5.97 13.42 -13.10
C ALA A 142 7.44 13.13 -13.46
N SER A 143 7.67 12.27 -14.41
CA SER A 143 8.99 12.01 -14.98
C SER A 143 8.89 11.37 -16.36
N GLU A 144 10.02 11.33 -17.07
CA GLU A 144 10.16 10.72 -18.37
C GLU A 144 11.34 9.75 -18.34
N ALA A 145 11.10 8.48 -18.61
CA ALA A 145 12.18 7.51 -18.83
C ALA A 145 12.49 7.42 -20.33
N PRO A 146 13.72 7.08 -20.73
CA PRO A 146 14.11 6.95 -22.13
C PRO A 146 13.14 6.05 -22.91
N GLY A 147 12.63 6.56 -24.04
CA GLY A 147 11.66 5.83 -24.88
C GLY A 147 10.22 5.84 -24.37
N MET A 148 9.91 6.58 -23.30
CA MET A 148 8.54 6.84 -22.86
C MET A 148 8.01 8.14 -23.45
N ASN A 149 6.71 8.36 -23.33
CA ASN A 149 6.09 9.63 -23.67
C ASN A 149 6.60 10.76 -22.77
N ARG A 150 6.58 11.98 -23.29
CA ARG A 150 6.79 13.18 -22.47
C ARG A 150 5.77 13.23 -21.31
N PRO A 151 6.15 13.82 -20.17
CA PRO A 151 5.30 13.85 -18.98
C PRO A 151 3.88 14.38 -19.23
N GLU A 152 3.73 15.38 -20.09
CA GLU A 152 2.43 15.96 -20.40
C GLU A 152 1.51 14.98 -21.14
N ILE A 153 2.08 14.18 -22.06
CA ILE A 153 1.33 13.17 -22.81
C ILE A 153 0.89 12.03 -21.87
N GLU A 154 1.80 11.60 -21.01
CA GLU A 154 1.51 10.53 -20.03
C GLU A 154 0.46 10.99 -19.02
N TRP A 155 0.55 12.25 -18.55
CA TRP A 155 -0.46 12.86 -17.68
C TRP A 155 -1.84 12.84 -18.32
N HIS A 156 -1.97 13.35 -19.55
CA HIS A 156 -3.25 13.35 -20.28
C HIS A 156 -3.81 11.94 -20.53
N LYS A 157 -2.94 10.97 -20.79
CA LYS A 157 -3.34 9.56 -20.92
C LYS A 157 -3.95 9.04 -19.63
N LEU A 158 -3.29 9.27 -18.49
CA LEU A 158 -3.78 8.87 -17.17
C LEU A 158 -5.07 9.59 -16.80
N GLU A 159 -5.20 10.91 -17.07
CA GLU A 159 -6.45 11.65 -16.84
C GLU A 159 -7.61 11.10 -17.68
N LYS A 160 -7.34 10.64 -18.89
CA LYS A 160 -8.36 9.98 -19.73
C LYS A 160 -8.81 8.65 -19.10
N LEU A 161 -7.88 7.84 -18.63
CA LEU A 161 -8.20 6.57 -17.92
C LEU A 161 -8.99 6.84 -16.63
N GLU A 162 -8.58 7.84 -15.85
CA GLU A 162 -9.30 8.23 -14.64
C GLU A 162 -10.72 8.71 -14.92
N ARG A 163 -10.90 9.53 -15.96
CA ARG A 163 -12.23 10.00 -16.39
C ARG A 163 -13.11 8.83 -16.79
N GLN A 164 -12.59 7.88 -17.58
CA GLN A 164 -13.32 6.69 -17.95
C GLN A 164 -13.72 5.86 -16.72
N ALA A 165 -12.79 5.63 -15.79
CA ALA A 165 -13.09 4.94 -14.54
C ALA A 165 -14.19 5.63 -13.72
N ARG A 166 -14.21 6.98 -13.71
CA ARG A 166 -15.27 7.77 -13.05
C ARG A 166 -16.62 7.59 -13.74
N GLU A 167 -16.67 7.70 -15.06
CA GLU A 167 -17.91 7.57 -15.87
C GLU A 167 -18.51 6.18 -15.71
N GLU A 168 -17.67 5.14 -15.73
CA GLU A 168 -18.05 3.74 -15.55
C GLU A 168 -18.23 3.32 -14.07
N ARG A 169 -17.93 4.23 -13.13
CA ARG A 169 -18.01 3.98 -11.68
C ARG A 169 -17.20 2.76 -11.23
N ILE A 170 -15.98 2.63 -11.74
CA ILE A 170 -15.07 1.54 -11.41
C ILE A 170 -14.32 1.85 -10.11
N GLY A 171 -14.08 0.81 -9.29
CA GLY A 171 -13.31 0.90 -8.07
C GLY A 171 -13.85 1.96 -7.11
N GLY A 172 -12.97 2.85 -6.65
CA GLY A 172 -13.32 3.94 -5.73
C GLY A 172 -14.38 4.91 -6.26
N TRP A 173 -14.55 5.05 -7.55
CA TRP A 173 -15.56 5.91 -8.18
C TRP A 173 -16.98 5.32 -8.13
N GLY A 174 -17.10 4.01 -7.85
CA GLY A 174 -18.39 3.34 -7.66
C GLY A 174 -18.90 3.38 -6.21
N VAL A 175 -18.08 3.88 -5.28
CA VAL A 175 -18.42 4.00 -3.87
C VAL A 175 -19.12 5.34 -3.64
N SER A 176 -20.46 5.36 -3.60
CA SER A 176 -21.23 6.57 -3.29
C SER A 176 -21.44 6.72 -1.79
N GLU A 177 -21.62 7.98 -1.32
CA GLU A 177 -22.01 8.27 0.06
C GLU A 177 -23.26 7.47 0.45
N GLY A 178 -23.09 6.48 1.34
CA GLY A 178 -24.16 5.71 1.93
C GLY A 178 -24.59 4.42 1.23
N ARG A 179 -24.10 4.10 0.05
CA ARG A 179 -24.32 2.80 -0.61
C ARG A 179 -23.02 2.33 -1.29
N LEU A 180 -22.39 1.32 -0.71
CA LEU A 180 -21.51 0.45 -1.48
C LEU A 180 -22.35 -0.08 -2.64
N SER A 181 -22.09 0.39 -3.87
CA SER A 181 -22.74 -0.17 -5.04
C SER A 181 -22.52 -1.67 -4.99
N LYS A 182 -23.60 -2.46 -4.90
CA LYS A 182 -23.53 -3.93 -4.97
C LYS A 182 -22.76 -4.41 -6.19
N ARG A 183 -22.59 -3.56 -7.20
CA ARG A 183 -21.85 -3.84 -8.44
C ARG A 183 -20.33 -3.61 -8.27
N ALA A 184 -19.88 -2.68 -7.43
CA ALA A 184 -18.46 -2.52 -7.07
C ALA A 184 -17.98 -3.67 -6.15
N LEU A 185 -18.91 -4.24 -5.36
CA LEU A 185 -18.68 -5.46 -4.57
C LEU A 185 -18.99 -6.74 -5.33
N ALA A 186 -19.76 -6.68 -6.44
CA ALA A 186 -20.25 -7.84 -7.18
C ALA A 186 -19.48 -8.10 -8.49
N GLN A 187 -18.45 -7.33 -8.79
CA GLN A 187 -17.37 -7.91 -9.58
C GLN A 187 -16.59 -8.81 -8.62
N PRO A 188 -16.78 -10.14 -8.67
CA PRO A 188 -15.86 -11.00 -7.98
C PRO A 188 -14.53 -10.74 -8.66
N PHE A 189 -13.63 -10.00 -8.01
CA PHE A 189 -12.23 -10.35 -8.15
C PHE A 189 -12.24 -11.85 -7.90
N ALA A 190 -12.09 -12.62 -8.95
CA ALA A 190 -12.15 -14.07 -8.86
C ALA A 190 -11.29 -14.43 -7.65
N ARG A 191 -11.94 -14.92 -6.64
CA ARG A 191 -11.32 -15.44 -5.44
C ARG A 191 -10.42 -16.53 -5.98
N SER A 192 -9.16 -16.15 -6.21
CA SER A 192 -8.17 -17.08 -6.70
C SER A 192 -7.93 -18.03 -5.54
N ASP A 193 -8.49 -19.23 -5.63
CA ASP A 193 -8.21 -20.37 -4.75
C ASP A 193 -6.71 -20.69 -4.66
N TYR A 194 -5.91 -20.03 -5.47
CA TYR A 194 -4.45 -20.07 -5.47
C TYR A 194 -3.83 -19.40 -4.23
N PHE A 195 -4.51 -18.45 -3.60
CA PHE A 195 -3.97 -17.74 -2.43
C PHE A 195 -4.12 -18.56 -1.14
N ASP A 196 -5.20 -19.33 -1.00
CA ASP A 196 -5.38 -20.22 0.14
C ASP A 196 -4.36 -21.37 0.15
N SER A 197 -3.90 -21.82 -1.02
CA SER A 197 -2.91 -22.90 -1.11
C SER A 197 -1.51 -22.47 -0.65
N PHE A 198 -1.11 -21.21 -0.84
CA PHE A 198 0.23 -20.75 -0.47
C PHE A 198 0.43 -20.58 1.05
N PHE A 199 -0.64 -20.26 1.78
CA PHE A 199 -0.61 -20.18 3.25
C PHE A 199 -0.90 -21.51 3.94
N HIS A 200 -1.43 -22.53 3.21
CA HIS A 200 -1.72 -23.84 3.77
C HIS A 200 -0.61 -24.89 3.59
N THR A 201 0.42 -24.65 2.78
CA THR A 201 1.52 -25.62 2.57
C THR A 201 2.52 -25.71 3.74
N ASN A 202 2.43 -24.88 4.75
CA ASN A 202 3.27 -25.01 5.96
C ASN A 202 2.52 -25.55 7.19
N ARG A 203 1.34 -26.14 7.01
CA ARG A 203 0.60 -26.77 8.11
C ARG A 203 0.14 -28.19 7.76
N ALA A 204 1.06 -29.02 7.31
CA ALA A 204 0.84 -30.44 7.17
C ALA A 204 1.56 -31.18 8.32
N THR A 205 0.89 -31.27 9.45
CA THR A 205 0.79 -32.49 10.29
C THR A 205 -0.12 -32.15 11.47
N ALA A 206 -1.30 -32.69 11.45
CA ALA A 206 -2.09 -33.29 12.53
C ALA A 206 -3.60 -32.97 12.45
N ALA A 207 -4.33 -34.08 12.21
CA ALA A 207 -5.65 -34.41 12.76
C ALA A 207 -6.94 -33.74 12.22
N LYS A 208 -7.85 -34.61 11.93
CA LYS A 208 -9.18 -34.54 11.34
C LYS A 208 -10.23 -33.72 12.13
N PRO A 209 -11.36 -33.41 11.49
CA PRO A 209 -12.33 -32.43 11.93
C PRO A 209 -13.31 -32.99 12.97
N HIS A 210 -13.69 -32.16 13.93
CA HIS A 210 -14.94 -32.29 14.65
C HIS A 210 -15.78 -31.02 14.51
N ASP A 211 -16.97 -31.23 14.00
CA ASP A 211 -18.11 -30.35 13.94
C ASP A 211 -18.47 -29.85 15.35
N ASN A 212 -18.60 -28.51 15.50
CA ASN A 212 -19.68 -27.96 16.35
C ASN A 212 -19.73 -26.44 16.25
N SER A 213 -20.89 -25.99 15.90
CA SER A 213 -21.40 -24.63 16.03
C SER A 213 -21.29 -24.09 17.46
N THR A 214 -20.49 -23.05 17.65
CA THR A 214 -20.67 -22.12 18.80
C THR A 214 -20.03 -20.77 18.43
N ALA A 215 -20.70 -19.68 18.77
CA ALA A 215 -20.30 -18.31 18.55
C ALA A 215 -18.88 -18.02 19.07
N PRO A 216 -18.08 -17.14 18.41
CA PRO A 216 -16.71 -16.90 18.81
C PRO A 216 -16.66 -16.19 20.16
N SER A 217 -16.20 -16.89 21.20
CA SER A 217 -15.68 -16.27 22.40
C SER A 217 -14.46 -15.41 22.01
N VAL A 218 -14.48 -14.13 22.32
CA VAL A 218 -13.34 -13.23 22.12
C VAL A 218 -12.22 -13.71 23.02
N THR A 219 -11.29 -14.48 22.48
CA THR A 219 -10.05 -14.83 23.16
C THR A 219 -9.24 -13.54 23.30
N LYS A 220 -9.00 -13.10 24.53
CA LYS A 220 -8.16 -11.93 24.80
C LYS A 220 -6.72 -12.21 24.36
N LEU A 221 -6.07 -11.20 23.87
CA LEU A 221 -4.68 -11.26 23.44
C LEU A 221 -3.74 -10.94 24.59
N ASP A 222 -2.72 -11.75 24.80
CA ASP A 222 -1.61 -11.38 25.69
C ASP A 222 -0.79 -10.26 25.03
N VAL A 223 -0.75 -9.11 25.69
CA VAL A 223 -0.06 -7.92 25.20
C VAL A 223 1.45 -8.12 24.98
N ASN A 224 2.06 -9.07 25.69
CA ASN A 224 3.50 -9.34 25.60
C ASN A 224 3.87 -10.32 24.50
N THR A 225 2.97 -11.22 24.11
CA THR A 225 3.25 -12.29 23.16
C THR A 225 2.54 -12.11 21.82
N ALA A 226 1.45 -11.32 21.76
CA ALA A 226 0.68 -11.10 20.53
C ALA A 226 1.58 -10.64 19.38
N THR A 227 1.41 -11.26 18.22
CA THR A 227 2.12 -10.92 16.98
C THR A 227 1.68 -9.55 16.43
N THR A 228 2.41 -9.03 15.46
CA THR A 228 2.04 -7.77 14.77
C THR A 228 0.67 -7.88 14.12
N GLU A 229 0.37 -9.03 13.53
CA GLU A 229 -0.87 -9.34 12.83
C GLU A 229 -2.05 -9.41 13.80
N GLU A 230 -1.89 -10.09 14.92
CA GLU A 230 -2.90 -10.18 15.96
C GLU A 230 -3.21 -8.81 16.58
N LEU A 231 -2.18 -8.02 16.86
CA LEU A 231 -2.36 -6.64 17.34
C LEU A 231 -3.10 -5.78 16.32
N GLN A 232 -2.83 -5.93 15.02
CA GLN A 232 -3.52 -5.18 13.96
C GLN A 232 -4.96 -5.64 13.74
N ALA A 233 -5.31 -6.87 14.12
CA ALA A 233 -6.69 -7.36 14.11
C ALA A 233 -7.58 -6.65 15.14
N VAL A 234 -6.98 -6.03 16.19
CA VAL A 234 -7.71 -5.26 17.20
C VAL A 234 -8.17 -3.92 16.62
N PRO A 235 -9.49 -3.62 16.63
CA PRO A 235 -10.01 -2.35 16.14
C PRO A 235 -9.33 -1.14 16.79
N GLY A 236 -8.69 -0.30 15.97
CA GLY A 236 -8.00 0.89 16.45
C GLY A 236 -6.50 0.70 16.69
N ILE A 237 -5.94 -0.47 16.48
CA ILE A 237 -4.50 -0.70 16.42
C ILE A 237 -4.08 -0.83 14.95
N GLY A 238 -3.52 0.25 14.39
CA GLY A 238 -2.84 0.20 13.10
C GLY A 238 -1.39 -0.24 13.26
N ARG A 239 -0.72 -0.53 12.13
CA ARG A 239 0.64 -1.04 12.07
C ARG A 239 1.65 -0.29 12.96
N ILE A 240 1.66 1.05 12.89
CA ILE A 240 2.60 1.87 13.67
C ILE A 240 2.36 1.70 15.17
N LEU A 241 1.10 1.55 15.57
CA LEU A 241 0.76 1.35 16.98
C LEU A 241 1.13 -0.06 17.43
N ALA A 242 0.89 -1.08 16.60
CA ALA A 242 1.34 -2.45 16.85
C ALA A 242 2.86 -2.53 17.04
N GLN A 243 3.64 -1.92 16.15
CA GLN A 243 5.10 -1.85 16.29
C GLN A 243 5.54 -1.14 17.58
N ARG A 244 4.87 -0.05 17.97
CA ARG A 244 5.17 0.66 19.22
C ARG A 244 4.83 -0.17 20.46
N ILE A 245 3.74 -0.94 20.41
CA ILE A 245 3.38 -1.89 21.48
C ILE A 245 4.48 -2.94 21.61
N ILE A 246 4.88 -3.56 20.51
CA ILE A 246 5.97 -4.56 20.51
C ILE A 246 7.29 -3.97 21.01
N ALA A 247 7.65 -2.77 20.56
CA ALA A 247 8.88 -2.11 20.98
C ALA A 247 8.89 -1.65 22.46
N ALA A 248 7.70 -1.54 23.07
CA ALA A 248 7.55 -1.12 24.46
C ALA A 248 7.45 -2.31 25.45
N ARG A 249 7.53 -3.54 24.97
CA ARG A 249 7.53 -4.74 25.81
C ARG A 249 8.82 -4.87 26.64
N PRO A 250 8.77 -5.48 27.82
CA PRO A 250 7.62 -6.17 28.43
C PRO A 250 6.71 -5.22 29.19
N PHE A 251 5.41 -5.54 29.24
CA PHE A 251 4.41 -4.87 30.04
C PHE A 251 4.13 -5.69 31.30
N THR A 252 3.96 -5.02 32.44
CA THR A 252 3.62 -5.69 33.71
C THR A 252 2.10 -5.82 33.88
N SER A 253 1.34 -4.99 33.20
CA SER A 253 -0.13 -5.04 33.16
C SER A 253 -0.65 -4.43 31.86
N VAL A 254 -1.91 -4.69 31.52
CA VAL A 254 -2.58 -4.09 30.36
C VAL A 254 -2.61 -2.56 30.47
N ASP A 255 -2.66 -2.00 31.69
CA ASP A 255 -2.64 -0.55 31.93
C ASP A 255 -1.34 0.12 31.44
N ASP A 256 -0.25 -0.60 31.36
CA ASP A 256 1.02 -0.11 30.83
C ASP A 256 0.94 0.28 29.35
N LEU A 257 -0.09 -0.17 28.62
CA LEU A 257 -0.37 0.29 27.26
C LEU A 257 -0.55 1.81 27.18
N LYS A 258 -0.96 2.49 28.27
CA LYS A 258 -1.03 3.97 28.34
C LYS A 258 0.33 4.64 28.17
N LYS A 259 1.42 3.94 28.45
CA LYS A 259 2.80 4.44 28.28
C LYS A 259 3.22 4.46 26.80
N VAL A 260 2.52 3.72 25.94
CA VAL A 260 2.82 3.65 24.52
C VAL A 260 2.39 4.93 23.81
N LYS A 261 3.32 5.58 23.10
CA LYS A 261 3.02 6.80 22.33
C LYS A 261 1.91 6.57 21.31
N GLY A 262 0.75 7.20 21.54
CA GLY A 262 -0.44 7.08 20.70
C GLY A 262 -1.60 6.36 21.40
N ILE A 263 -1.40 5.83 22.60
CA ILE A 263 -2.47 5.30 23.45
C ILE A 263 -2.64 6.27 24.64
N LYS A 264 -3.72 7.07 24.59
CA LYS A 264 -4.19 7.90 25.69
C LYS A 264 -5.46 7.28 26.28
N ASP A 265 -5.96 7.80 27.39
CA ASP A 265 -7.06 7.22 28.16
C ASP A 265 -8.25 6.79 27.29
N ARG A 266 -8.75 7.67 26.41
CA ARG A 266 -9.88 7.33 25.52
C ARG A 266 -9.58 6.14 24.63
N LYS A 267 -8.35 6.04 24.11
CA LYS A 267 -7.93 4.93 23.24
C LYS A 267 -7.71 3.67 24.05
N PHE A 268 -7.13 3.82 25.23
CA PHE A 268 -6.93 2.70 26.14
C PHE A 268 -8.25 2.03 26.51
N GLU A 269 -9.29 2.80 26.87
CA GLU A 269 -10.62 2.25 27.18
C GLU A 269 -11.24 1.48 26.00
N GLN A 270 -10.94 1.85 24.78
CA GLN A 270 -11.37 1.11 23.59
C GLN A 270 -10.62 -0.21 23.38
N LEU A 271 -9.38 -0.29 23.83
CA LEU A 271 -8.49 -1.40 23.58
C LEU A 271 -8.45 -2.43 24.71
N ARG A 272 -8.63 -1.99 25.96
CA ARG A 272 -8.42 -2.85 27.16
C ARG A 272 -9.21 -4.14 27.14
N SER A 273 -10.38 -4.18 26.50
CA SER A 273 -11.24 -5.37 26.44
C SER A 273 -10.69 -6.48 25.56
N TYR A 274 -9.71 -6.18 24.72
CA TYR A 274 -9.09 -7.13 23.80
C TYR A 274 -7.80 -7.76 24.36
N PHE A 275 -7.33 -7.30 25.52
CA PHE A 275 -6.07 -7.75 26.13
C PHE A 275 -6.26 -8.35 27.53
N GLU A 276 -5.33 -9.24 27.87
CA GLU A 276 -5.13 -9.79 29.20
C GLU A 276 -3.70 -9.63 29.67
#